data_d35db71ccc30c9ac3db08c213b74e902
#
_entry.id   d35db71ccc30c9ac3db08c213b74e902
#
_cell.length_a   1.000
_cell.length_b   1.000
_cell.length_c   1.000
_cell.angle_alpha   90.00
_cell.angle_beta   90.00
_cell.angle_gamma   90.00
#
_symmetry.space_group_name_H-M   'P 1'
#
loop_
_entity.id
_entity.type
_entity.pdbx_description
1 polymer ?
#
loop_
_entity_poly.entity_id
_entity_poly.type
_entity_poly.pdbx_seq_one_letter_code
_entity_poly.pdbx_strand_id
1 'polypeptide(L)'
;YDQAIKEMYTVELNSCVPDDFGEKHGNFDDGAYLFTHIWLSYAYGGDLMGLNLKDFNAKWPNADGNSGYGDNILWGYNWLMNQPDIGYAYFSPSQDGGVTASFKAEFDKVNKLQKTNTVKLEGTSHSTIQVPLQNNVTLYNVTKGTMQTGGTATVNGGESFYLTAPCKNSPENYKSGN
;
A
#
# COMPACT_ATOMS: atom_id res chain seq x y z
N TYR A 1 7.98 5.11 1.44
CA TYR A 1 7.80 6.54 1.65
C TYR A 1 8.44 6.97 2.97
N ASP A 2 7.95 6.50 4.12
CA ASP A 2 8.49 6.87 5.44
C ASP A 2 9.97 6.54 5.60
N GLN A 3 10.44 5.46 4.99
CA GLN A 3 11.85 5.10 5.03
C GLN A 3 12.70 6.02 4.16
N ALA A 4 12.23 6.45 2.99
CA ALA A 4 12.92 7.41 2.14
C ALA A 4 13.07 8.76 2.86
N ILE A 5 11.99 9.22 3.49
CA ILE A 5 11.99 10.43 4.31
C ILE A 5 12.96 10.27 5.49
N LYS A 6 12.92 9.12 6.17
CA LYS A 6 13.75 8.84 7.33
C LYS A 6 15.24 8.78 7.00
N GLU A 7 15.60 8.19 5.86
CA GLU A 7 16.99 8.13 5.40
C GLU A 7 17.48 9.50 4.93
N MET A 8 16.64 10.27 4.25
CA MET A 8 16.96 11.69 3.96
C MET A 8 17.20 12.49 5.23
N TYR A 9 16.37 12.30 6.25
CA TYR A 9 16.53 12.99 7.54
C TYR A 9 17.78 12.56 8.31
N THR A 10 18.15 11.30 8.22
CA THR A 10 19.25 10.75 9.05
C THR A 10 20.62 11.03 8.46
N VAL A 11 20.74 11.10 7.15
CA VAL A 11 22.04 11.15 6.48
C VAL A 11 22.48 12.58 6.13
N GLU A 12 21.58 13.47 5.73
CA GLU A 12 21.99 14.72 5.10
C GLU A 12 21.23 15.97 5.55
N LEU A 13 20.03 15.85 6.11
CA LEU A 13 19.26 17.00 6.60
C LEU A 13 19.91 17.65 7.85
N ASN A 14 20.59 16.87 8.65
CA ASN A 14 21.34 17.40 9.80
C ASN A 14 22.48 18.37 9.40
N SER A 15 22.88 18.37 8.13
CA SER A 15 23.93 19.26 7.63
C SER A 15 23.42 20.46 6.83
N CYS A 16 22.19 20.42 6.32
CA CYS A 16 21.65 21.42 5.38
C CYS A 16 20.45 22.19 5.90
N VAL A 17 19.82 21.72 6.95
CA VAL A 17 18.70 22.41 7.59
C VAL A 17 19.24 23.13 8.83
N PRO A 18 18.88 24.40 9.07
CA PRO A 18 19.20 25.04 10.33
C PRO A 18 18.81 24.16 11.51
N ASP A 19 19.67 24.08 12.53
CA ASP A 19 19.48 23.24 13.73
C ASP A 19 18.09 23.42 14.38
N ASP A 20 17.45 24.56 14.11
CA ASP A 20 16.14 24.90 14.63
C ASP A 20 14.96 24.51 13.72
N PHE A 21 15.21 23.91 12.53
CA PHE A 21 14.12 23.57 11.62
C PHE A 21 13.18 22.54 12.23
N GLY A 22 13.73 21.50 12.83
CA GLY A 22 12.95 20.48 13.56
C GLY A 22 12.27 21.03 14.82
N GLU A 23 12.89 21.97 15.51
CA GLU A 23 12.32 22.60 16.70
C GLU A 23 11.25 23.64 16.36
N LYS A 24 11.42 24.40 15.26
CA LYS A 24 10.46 25.43 14.84
C LYS A 24 9.29 24.90 14.04
N HIS A 25 9.49 23.81 13.29
CA HIS A 25 8.48 23.21 12.44
C HIS A 25 7.96 21.87 12.97
N GLY A 26 8.38 21.52 14.14
CA GLY A 26 7.74 20.65 15.10
C GLY A 26 7.82 19.16 14.85
N ASN A 27 8.01 18.64 13.67
CA ASN A 27 8.03 17.19 13.53
C ASN A 27 8.34 16.69 12.10
N PHE A 28 8.54 15.40 12.02
CA PHE A 28 8.72 14.62 10.81
C PHE A 28 7.60 14.81 9.76
N ASP A 29 6.36 15.06 10.20
CA ASP A 29 5.21 15.18 9.29
C ASP A 29 5.30 16.45 8.43
N ASP A 30 5.79 17.56 8.98
CA ASP A 30 5.97 18.81 8.24
C ASP A 30 7.06 18.65 7.17
N GLY A 31 8.13 17.94 7.50
CA GLY A 31 9.20 17.62 6.56
C GLY A 31 8.69 16.70 5.44
N ALA A 32 7.94 15.66 5.79
CA ALA A 32 7.33 14.74 4.82
C ALA A 32 6.37 15.47 3.86
N TYR A 33 5.59 16.42 4.38
CA TYR A 33 4.72 17.26 3.57
C TYR A 33 5.50 18.12 2.58
N LEU A 34 6.54 18.81 3.05
CA LEU A 34 7.39 19.65 2.20
C LEU A 34 8.05 18.85 1.08
N PHE A 35 8.67 17.71 1.40
CA PHE A 35 9.32 16.87 0.40
C PHE A 35 8.34 16.29 -0.61
N THR A 36 7.15 15.91 -0.18
CA THR A 36 6.11 15.44 -1.10
C THR A 36 5.75 16.52 -2.11
N HIS A 37 5.60 17.76 -1.71
CA HIS A 37 5.34 18.87 -2.62
C HIS A 37 6.47 19.11 -3.61
N ILE A 38 7.71 19.07 -3.15
CA ILE A 38 8.88 19.24 -4.01
C ILE A 38 9.00 18.08 -5.01
N TRP A 39 8.77 16.84 -4.57
CA TRP A 39 8.80 15.67 -5.45
C TRP A 39 7.68 15.69 -6.49
N LEU A 40 6.48 16.13 -6.13
CA LEU A 40 5.37 16.29 -7.07
C LEU A 40 5.68 17.39 -8.09
N SER A 41 6.23 18.53 -7.65
CA SER A 41 6.68 19.59 -8.55
C SER A 41 7.72 19.07 -9.56
N TYR A 42 8.69 18.31 -9.09
CA TYR A 42 9.70 17.69 -9.95
C TYR A 42 9.09 16.68 -10.91
N ALA A 43 8.22 15.80 -10.44
CA ALA A 43 7.61 14.75 -11.24
C ALA A 43 6.71 15.30 -12.38
N TYR A 44 5.97 16.35 -12.12
CA TYR A 44 5.01 16.94 -13.06
C TYR A 44 5.52 18.17 -13.80
N GLY A 45 6.37 18.97 -13.17
CA GLY A 45 6.91 20.21 -13.73
C GLY A 45 8.36 20.12 -14.20
N GLY A 46 9.09 19.10 -13.76
CA GLY A 46 10.52 18.95 -14.06
C GLY A 46 11.42 19.92 -13.32
N ASP A 47 10.88 20.63 -12.33
CA ASP A 47 11.61 21.61 -11.52
C ASP A 47 11.41 21.39 -10.00
N LEU A 48 12.24 22.05 -9.21
CA LEU A 48 12.18 22.05 -7.76
C LEU A 48 11.54 23.36 -7.29
N MET A 49 10.21 23.37 -7.16
CA MET A 49 9.45 24.55 -6.76
C MET A 49 9.70 25.79 -7.66
N GLY A 50 9.73 25.60 -8.98
CA GLY A 50 9.99 26.66 -9.96
C GLY A 50 11.46 26.98 -10.20
N LEU A 51 12.39 26.26 -9.60
CA LEU A 51 13.83 26.39 -9.82
C LEU A 51 14.38 25.13 -10.51
N ASN A 52 15.31 25.32 -11.44
CA ASN A 52 16.09 24.20 -11.91
C ASN A 52 17.06 23.70 -10.83
N LEU A 53 17.56 22.48 -10.96
CA LEU A 53 18.44 21.85 -9.98
C LEU A 53 19.68 22.69 -9.65
N LYS A 54 20.31 23.30 -10.67
CA LYS A 54 21.50 24.10 -10.49
C LYS A 54 21.24 25.35 -9.63
N ASP A 55 20.16 26.06 -9.92
CA ASP A 55 19.78 27.27 -9.18
C ASP A 55 19.31 26.93 -7.78
N PHE A 56 18.61 25.78 -7.61
CA PHE A 56 18.21 25.29 -6.31
C PHE A 56 19.43 24.94 -5.43
N ASN A 57 20.38 24.19 -5.96
CA ASN A 57 21.62 23.85 -5.25
C ASN A 57 22.47 25.08 -4.92
N ALA A 58 22.56 26.06 -5.83
CA ALA A 58 23.29 27.30 -5.59
C ALA A 58 22.65 28.13 -4.46
N LYS A 59 21.34 28.06 -4.32
CA LYS A 59 20.60 28.75 -3.25
C LYS A 59 20.74 28.05 -1.90
N TRP A 60 20.82 26.72 -1.91
CA TRP A 60 20.99 25.88 -0.73
C TRP A 60 22.13 24.88 -0.95
N PRO A 61 23.39 25.31 -0.86
CA PRO A 61 24.54 24.43 -1.02
C PRO A 61 24.71 23.54 0.20
N ASN A 62 25.20 22.33 -0.02
CA ASN A 62 25.63 21.45 1.06
C ASN A 62 26.93 21.96 1.69
N ALA A 63 27.24 21.52 2.90
CA ALA A 63 28.43 21.96 3.64
C ALA A 63 29.74 21.58 2.94
N ASP A 64 29.74 20.58 2.07
CA ASP A 64 30.90 20.16 1.27
C ASP A 64 31.20 21.08 0.08
N GLY A 65 30.29 21.99 -0.26
CA GLY A 65 30.41 22.94 -1.36
C GLY A 65 30.38 22.34 -2.76
N ASN A 66 30.20 21.01 -2.89
CA ASN A 66 30.23 20.29 -4.16
C ASN A 66 28.86 19.89 -4.67
N SER A 67 27.89 19.86 -3.79
CA SER A 67 26.51 19.48 -4.06
C SER A 67 25.56 20.49 -3.41
N GLY A 68 24.26 20.28 -3.55
CA GLY A 68 23.26 21.11 -2.92
C GLY A 68 22.08 20.30 -2.44
N TYR A 69 21.22 20.97 -1.70
CA TYR A 69 20.03 20.36 -1.12
C TYR A 69 19.09 19.73 -2.17
N GLY A 70 19.08 20.26 -3.40
CA GLY A 70 18.33 19.68 -4.51
C GLY A 70 18.83 18.28 -4.90
N ASP A 71 20.15 18.03 -4.82
CA ASP A 71 20.69 16.69 -5.10
C ASP A 71 20.19 15.68 -4.06
N ASN A 72 20.11 16.09 -2.80
CA ASN A 72 19.62 15.25 -1.71
C ASN A 72 18.12 14.93 -1.89
N ILE A 73 17.32 15.92 -2.28
CA ILE A 73 15.91 15.75 -2.58
C ILE A 73 15.72 14.79 -3.75
N LEU A 74 16.50 14.92 -4.83
CA LEU A 74 16.43 14.02 -5.98
C LEU A 74 16.91 12.61 -5.67
N TRP A 75 17.90 12.47 -4.78
CA TRP A 75 18.29 11.15 -4.28
C TRP A 75 17.10 10.46 -3.60
N GLY A 76 16.41 11.12 -2.67
CA GLY A 76 15.22 10.59 -2.00
C GLY A 76 14.08 10.27 -2.97
N TYR A 77 13.84 11.13 -3.96
CA TYR A 77 12.88 10.90 -5.03
C TYR A 77 13.22 9.62 -5.83
N ASN A 78 14.45 9.51 -6.31
CA ASN A 78 14.90 8.36 -7.07
C ASN A 78 14.86 7.07 -6.25
N TRP A 79 15.23 7.15 -4.98
CA TRP A 79 15.12 6.02 -4.06
C TRP A 79 13.66 5.56 -3.94
N LEU A 80 12.73 6.48 -3.72
CA LEU A 80 11.29 6.18 -3.63
C LEU A 80 10.75 5.56 -4.91
N MET A 81 11.13 6.10 -6.08
CA MET A 81 10.69 5.59 -7.38
C MET A 81 11.22 4.20 -7.71
N ASN A 82 12.31 3.78 -7.07
CA ASN A 82 12.87 2.44 -7.20
C ASN A 82 12.34 1.44 -6.15
N GLN A 83 11.52 1.89 -5.19
CA GLN A 83 10.88 0.97 -4.27
C GLN A 83 9.80 0.15 -4.98
N PRO A 84 9.57 -1.09 -4.55
CA PRO A 84 8.43 -1.84 -5.03
C PRO A 84 7.14 -1.07 -4.71
N ASP A 85 6.19 -1.10 -5.64
CA ASP A 85 4.88 -0.49 -5.44
C ASP A 85 4.30 -0.87 -4.08
N ILE A 86 3.94 0.14 -3.28
CA ILE A 86 3.20 -0.08 -2.05
C ILE A 86 1.83 -0.61 -2.48
N GLY A 87 1.63 -1.91 -2.29
CA GLY A 87 0.40 -2.54 -2.69
C GLY A 87 -0.77 -1.89 -1.94
N TYR A 88 -1.72 -1.31 -2.66
CA TYR A 88 -3.05 -1.06 -2.12
C TYR A 88 -3.95 -2.22 -2.48
N ALA A 89 -4.87 -2.56 -1.59
CA ALA A 89 -5.87 -3.57 -1.85
C ALA A 89 -7.21 -3.15 -1.26
N TYR A 90 -8.29 -3.40 -2.00
CA TYR A 90 -9.65 -3.20 -1.54
C TYR A 90 -10.57 -4.26 -2.14
N PHE A 91 -11.66 -4.57 -1.45
CA PHE A 91 -12.63 -5.55 -1.93
C PHE A 91 -13.68 -4.92 -2.84
N SER A 92 -14.11 -5.67 -3.86
CA SER A 92 -15.22 -5.33 -4.72
C SER A 92 -16.08 -6.61 -4.99
N PRO A 93 -17.36 -6.68 -4.57
CA PRO A 93 -18.09 -5.67 -3.80
C PRO A 93 -17.67 -5.56 -2.33
N SER A 94 -17.84 -4.39 -1.76
CA SER A 94 -17.54 -4.08 -0.36
C SER A 94 -18.70 -3.34 0.32
N GLN A 95 -18.74 -3.41 1.66
CA GLN A 95 -19.73 -2.70 2.49
C GLN A 95 -19.22 -1.33 3.01
N ASP A 96 -17.91 -1.13 3.04
CA ASP A 96 -17.26 -0.05 3.78
C ASP A 96 -16.08 0.60 3.01
N GLY A 97 -16.31 0.87 1.73
CA GLY A 97 -15.28 1.53 0.90
C GLY A 97 -14.09 0.66 0.53
N GLY A 98 -14.22 -0.66 0.65
CA GLY A 98 -13.18 -1.60 0.22
C GLY A 98 -12.47 -2.36 1.34
N VAL A 99 -12.70 -1.99 2.60
CA VAL A 99 -12.04 -2.63 3.75
C VAL A 99 -12.57 -4.05 3.98
N THR A 100 -13.89 -4.24 3.89
CA THR A 100 -14.54 -5.53 4.15
C THR A 100 -15.24 -6.07 2.91
N ALA A 101 -14.98 -7.34 2.57
CA ALA A 101 -15.67 -8.03 1.47
C ALA A 101 -17.17 -8.20 1.76
N SER A 102 -18.00 -7.91 0.77
CA SER A 102 -19.45 -8.11 0.86
C SER A 102 -19.85 -9.47 0.29
N PHE A 103 -20.05 -10.46 1.16
CA PHE A 103 -20.49 -11.78 0.78
C PHE A 103 -22.01 -11.95 0.96
N LYS A 104 -22.65 -12.53 -0.06
CA LYS A 104 -24.03 -13.03 0.00
C LYS A 104 -24.00 -14.52 -0.27
N ALA A 105 -24.40 -15.32 0.69
CA ALA A 105 -24.44 -16.78 0.55
C ALA A 105 -25.78 -17.23 -0.05
N GLU A 106 -25.70 -18.13 -1.02
CA GLU A 106 -26.84 -18.81 -1.64
C GLU A 106 -26.67 -20.32 -1.57
N PHE A 107 -27.78 -21.04 -1.59
CA PHE A 107 -27.76 -22.50 -1.60
C PHE A 107 -27.61 -23.04 -3.03
N ASP A 108 -26.45 -23.68 -3.27
CA ASP A 108 -26.22 -24.45 -4.49
C ASP A 108 -26.93 -25.82 -4.39
N LYS A 109 -28.06 -25.92 -5.05
CA LYS A 109 -28.92 -27.15 -5.02
C LYS A 109 -28.23 -28.35 -5.68
N VAL A 110 -27.35 -28.10 -6.65
CA VAL A 110 -26.68 -29.17 -7.41
C VAL A 110 -25.61 -29.81 -6.55
N ASN A 111 -24.75 -28.99 -5.95
CA ASN A 111 -23.63 -29.47 -5.16
C ASN A 111 -23.96 -29.61 -3.66
N LYS A 112 -25.16 -29.19 -3.24
CA LYS A 112 -25.64 -29.20 -1.85
C LYS A 112 -24.70 -28.45 -0.91
N LEU A 113 -24.18 -27.29 -1.37
CA LEU A 113 -23.28 -26.41 -0.66
C LEU A 113 -23.91 -25.03 -0.50
N GLN A 114 -23.46 -24.30 0.49
CA GLN A 114 -23.62 -22.86 0.51
C GLN A 114 -22.49 -22.25 -0.34
N LYS A 115 -22.82 -21.29 -1.18
CA LYS A 115 -21.87 -20.63 -2.07
C LYS A 115 -22.08 -19.13 -1.99
N THR A 116 -20.99 -18.36 -1.87
CA THR A 116 -21.05 -16.89 -1.91
C THR A 116 -21.02 -16.38 -3.34
N ASN A 117 -21.41 -15.11 -3.51
CA ASN A 117 -21.04 -14.36 -4.70
C ASN A 117 -19.51 -14.29 -4.84
N THR A 118 -19.05 -14.01 -6.05
CA THR A 118 -17.63 -13.74 -6.31
C THR A 118 -17.29 -12.33 -5.81
N VAL A 119 -16.16 -12.24 -5.12
CA VAL A 119 -15.53 -10.99 -4.67
C VAL A 119 -14.17 -10.90 -5.33
N LYS A 120 -13.77 -9.70 -5.69
CA LYS A 120 -12.44 -9.41 -6.24
C LYS A 120 -11.62 -8.62 -5.20
N LEU A 121 -10.37 -8.99 -5.02
CA LEU A 121 -9.38 -8.17 -4.36
C LEU A 121 -8.78 -7.24 -5.42
N GLU A 122 -9.25 -6.01 -5.48
CA GLU A 122 -8.65 -5.00 -6.34
C GLU A 122 -7.32 -4.55 -5.75
N GLY A 123 -6.37 -4.22 -6.60
CA GLY A 123 -5.06 -3.77 -6.17
C GLY A 123 -3.94 -4.28 -7.05
N THR A 124 -2.71 -3.99 -6.66
CA THR A 124 -1.51 -4.46 -7.37
C THR A 124 -1.27 -5.93 -7.09
N SER A 125 -0.58 -6.63 -7.98
CA SER A 125 -0.22 -8.05 -7.81
C SER A 125 0.66 -8.33 -6.59
N HIS A 126 1.29 -7.30 -6.02
CA HIS A 126 2.09 -7.37 -4.80
C HIS A 126 1.26 -7.29 -3.51
N SER A 127 0.01 -6.80 -3.61
CA SER A 127 -0.91 -6.80 -2.48
C SER A 127 -1.41 -8.22 -2.23
N THR A 128 -1.30 -8.69 -1.02
CA THR A 128 -1.78 -10.03 -0.65
C THR A 128 -2.59 -9.98 0.63
N ILE A 129 -3.64 -10.81 0.68
CA ILE A 129 -4.38 -11.05 1.91
C ILE A 129 -4.32 -12.52 2.29
N GLN A 130 -4.39 -12.77 3.59
CA GLN A 130 -4.49 -14.11 4.15
C GLN A 130 -5.94 -14.35 4.60
N VAL A 131 -6.57 -15.37 4.02
CA VAL A 131 -7.97 -15.74 4.32
C VAL A 131 -7.98 -17.02 5.14
N PRO A 132 -8.25 -16.96 6.46
CA PRO A 132 -8.37 -18.17 7.26
C PRO A 132 -9.64 -18.94 6.89
N LEU A 133 -9.50 -20.22 6.57
CA LEU A 133 -10.57 -21.10 6.16
C LEU A 133 -10.89 -22.10 7.29
N GLN A 134 -11.90 -21.79 8.07
CA GLN A 134 -12.33 -22.62 9.19
C GLN A 134 -13.47 -23.56 8.77
N ASN A 135 -13.67 -24.64 9.51
CA ASN A 135 -14.87 -25.49 9.45
C ASN A 135 -15.23 -26.03 8.06
N ASN A 136 -14.22 -26.48 7.29
CA ASN A 136 -14.39 -26.99 5.94
C ASN A 136 -14.92 -25.95 4.92
N VAL A 137 -14.69 -24.68 5.19
CA VAL A 137 -14.85 -23.64 4.17
C VAL A 137 -13.78 -23.83 3.10
N THR A 138 -14.21 -23.75 1.85
CA THR A 138 -13.32 -23.81 0.68
C THR A 138 -13.32 -22.46 -0.01
N LEU A 139 -12.14 -21.93 -0.27
CA LEU A 139 -11.93 -20.78 -1.14
C LEU A 139 -11.69 -21.27 -2.57
N TYR A 140 -12.45 -20.76 -3.49
CA TYR A 140 -12.27 -20.94 -4.92
C TYR A 140 -11.66 -19.67 -5.51
N ASN A 141 -10.41 -19.73 -5.96
CA ASN A 141 -9.79 -18.64 -6.69
C ASN A 141 -10.16 -18.75 -8.17
N VAL A 142 -11.05 -17.90 -8.62
CA VAL A 142 -11.60 -17.94 -9.99
C VAL A 142 -10.53 -17.56 -11.01
N THR A 143 -9.67 -16.60 -10.66
CA THR A 143 -8.62 -16.11 -11.55
C THR A 143 -7.56 -17.18 -11.81
N LYS A 144 -7.17 -17.92 -10.79
CA LYS A 144 -6.16 -18.99 -10.89
C LYS A 144 -6.75 -20.35 -11.27
N GLY A 145 -8.06 -20.54 -11.13
CA GLY A 145 -8.68 -21.85 -11.28
C GLY A 145 -8.30 -22.85 -10.19
N THR A 146 -7.93 -22.36 -8.99
CA THR A 146 -7.48 -23.17 -7.86
C THR A 146 -8.46 -23.14 -6.71
N MET A 147 -8.44 -24.17 -5.87
CA MET A 147 -9.25 -24.23 -4.65
C MET A 147 -8.40 -24.68 -3.47
N GLN A 148 -8.77 -24.19 -2.28
CA GLN A 148 -8.17 -24.60 -1.01
C GLN A 148 -9.26 -24.77 0.03
N THR A 149 -9.21 -25.90 0.76
CA THR A 149 -10.12 -26.20 1.87
C THR A 149 -9.33 -26.20 3.17
N GLY A 150 -9.77 -25.42 4.14
CA GLY A 150 -9.13 -25.32 5.44
C GLY A 150 -7.76 -24.61 5.40
N GLY A 151 -7.20 -24.36 6.57
CA GLY A 151 -5.95 -23.63 6.72
C GLY A 151 -6.08 -22.15 6.37
N THR A 152 -5.07 -21.57 5.75
CA THR A 152 -5.06 -20.16 5.33
C THR A 152 -4.77 -20.07 3.84
N ALA A 153 -5.69 -19.49 3.09
CA ALA A 153 -5.51 -19.24 1.65
C ALA A 153 -4.92 -17.84 1.43
N THR A 154 -4.05 -17.72 0.44
CA THR A 154 -3.50 -16.44 0.01
C THR A 154 -4.21 -15.97 -1.27
N VAL A 155 -4.72 -14.74 -1.26
CA VAL A 155 -5.31 -14.06 -2.42
C VAL A 155 -4.47 -12.84 -2.74
N ASN A 156 -4.11 -12.69 -4.01
CA ASN A 156 -3.32 -11.56 -4.49
C ASN A 156 -4.22 -10.48 -5.12
N GLY A 157 -3.74 -9.27 -5.15
CA GLY A 157 -4.41 -8.17 -5.85
C GLY A 157 -4.71 -8.52 -7.31
N GLY A 158 -5.89 -8.14 -7.78
CA GLY A 158 -6.41 -8.50 -9.09
C GLY A 158 -7.16 -9.85 -9.13
N GLU A 159 -7.10 -10.68 -8.08
CA GLU A 159 -7.72 -11.99 -8.06
C GLU A 159 -9.16 -11.95 -7.57
N SER A 160 -10.00 -12.77 -8.23
CA SER A 160 -11.39 -12.97 -7.87
C SER A 160 -11.57 -14.32 -7.20
N PHE A 161 -12.41 -14.38 -6.18
CA PHE A 161 -12.68 -15.60 -5.43
C PHE A 161 -14.08 -15.63 -4.86
N TYR A 162 -14.54 -16.83 -4.54
CA TYR A 162 -15.75 -17.06 -3.76
C TYR A 162 -15.50 -18.16 -2.72
N LEU A 163 -16.38 -18.22 -1.74
CA LEU A 163 -16.32 -19.22 -0.68
C LEU A 163 -17.47 -20.23 -0.83
N THR A 164 -17.18 -21.47 -0.46
CA THR A 164 -18.22 -22.50 -0.30
C THR A 164 -18.11 -23.17 1.05
N ALA A 165 -19.21 -23.66 1.56
CA ALA A 165 -19.25 -24.39 2.82
C ALA A 165 -20.33 -25.49 2.79
N PRO A 166 -20.10 -26.62 3.49
CA PRO A 166 -21.11 -27.65 3.64
C PRO A 166 -22.37 -27.16 4.35
N CYS A 167 -23.54 -27.54 3.89
CA CYS A 167 -24.81 -27.14 4.53
C CYS A 167 -25.01 -27.71 5.95
N LYS A 168 -24.14 -28.61 6.39
CA LYS A 168 -24.15 -29.19 7.74
C LYS A 168 -23.56 -28.30 8.83
N ASN A 169 -22.84 -27.25 8.42
CA ASN A 169 -22.23 -26.33 9.40
C ASN A 169 -23.32 -25.43 9.99
N SER A 170 -23.28 -25.22 11.29
CA SER A 170 -24.14 -24.23 11.91
C SER A 170 -23.64 -22.80 11.62
N PRO A 171 -24.49 -21.77 11.71
CA PRO A 171 -24.07 -20.38 11.46
C PRO A 171 -22.91 -19.91 12.32
N GLU A 172 -22.78 -20.44 13.53
CA GLU A 172 -21.65 -20.09 14.43
C GLU A 172 -20.30 -20.52 13.88
N ASN A 173 -20.27 -21.53 13.02
CA ASN A 173 -19.05 -22.04 12.41
C ASN A 173 -18.49 -21.12 11.32
N TYR A 174 -19.22 -20.09 10.93
CA TYR A 174 -18.82 -19.14 9.87
C TYR A 174 -18.43 -17.77 10.43
N LYS A 175 -18.30 -17.64 11.73
CA LYS A 175 -17.77 -16.41 12.30
C LYS A 175 -16.32 -16.27 11.85
N SER A 176 -16.00 -15.19 11.14
CA SER A 176 -14.62 -14.81 10.88
C SER A 176 -13.93 -14.59 12.22
N GLY A 177 -12.82 -15.23 12.45
CA GLY A 177 -11.95 -14.86 13.56
C GLY A 177 -11.52 -13.40 13.39
N ASN A 178 -11.69 -12.62 14.45
CA ASN A 178 -11.07 -11.30 14.57
C ASN A 178 -9.56 -11.46 14.66
#